data_a466fea5cb76ece3d31db04421f43149
#
_entry.id   a466fea5cb76ece3d31db04421f43149
#
_cell.length_a   1.000
_cell.length_b   1.000
_cell.length_c   1.000
_cell.angle_alpha   90.00
_cell.angle_beta   90.00
_cell.angle_gamma   90.00
#
_symmetry.space_group_name_H-M   'P 1'
#
loop_
_entity.id
_entity.type
_entity.pdbx_description
1 polymer ?
#
loop_
_entity_poly.entity_id
_entity_poly.type
_entity_poly.pdbx_seq_one_letter_code
_entity_poly.pdbx_strand_id
1 'polypeptide(L)'
;MDQLKIAIFGSSGAIGSALCRKYIQQENVEKVYCFSRQITEVKHEKAHCFILDYLDEENLSTISSEINFSFDIILISIGALLNPEKSIKDLNVEKFNNMISANTLPTLLIGKYFLPKLNKNRISKFASLSARVGSISDNFLGGWYSYRASKSALNMIIKNFSIEINRTNKYSIIFGLHPGTVPSKLSDPVKIKNK
;
A
#
# COMPACT_ATOMS: atom_id res chain seq x y z
N MET A 1 -21.19 9.11 17.03
CA MET A 1 -20.55 8.15 16.10
C MET A 1 -19.07 8.11 16.45
N ASP A 2 -18.49 6.92 16.52
CA ASP A 2 -17.05 6.79 16.75
C ASP A 2 -16.28 7.37 15.58
N GLN A 3 -15.36 8.29 15.87
CA GLN A 3 -14.54 8.94 14.86
C GLN A 3 -13.38 8.04 14.44
N LEU A 4 -13.07 8.02 13.15
CA LEU A 4 -12.08 7.13 12.55
C LEU A 4 -10.69 7.78 12.53
N LYS A 5 -9.65 6.99 12.88
CA LYS A 5 -8.25 7.31 12.65
C LYS A 5 -7.71 6.50 11.48
N ILE A 6 -7.20 7.18 10.47
CA ILE A 6 -6.82 6.57 9.20
C ILE A 6 -5.34 6.82 8.92
N ALA A 7 -4.60 5.77 8.58
CA ALA A 7 -3.22 5.88 8.09
C ALA A 7 -3.18 5.63 6.57
N ILE A 8 -2.50 6.50 5.82
CA ILE A 8 -2.31 6.38 4.37
C ILE A 8 -0.83 6.44 4.05
N PHE A 9 -0.27 5.31 3.65
CA PHE A 9 1.10 5.19 3.17
C PHE A 9 1.13 5.37 1.65
N GLY A 10 2.05 6.20 1.17
CA GLY A 10 2.08 6.63 -0.23
C GLY A 10 1.18 7.85 -0.49
N SER A 11 0.97 8.69 0.51
CA SER A 11 0.06 9.83 0.50
C SER A 11 0.40 10.91 -0.53
N SER A 12 1.64 10.96 -1.04
CA SER A 12 2.06 11.87 -2.13
C SER A 12 1.74 11.34 -3.54
N GLY A 13 1.38 10.04 -3.67
CA GLY A 13 1.00 9.44 -4.95
C GLY A 13 -0.41 9.83 -5.41
N ALA A 14 -0.74 9.56 -6.68
CA ALA A 14 -2.05 9.91 -7.26
C ALA A 14 -3.24 9.36 -6.44
N ILE A 15 -3.21 8.06 -6.11
CA ILE A 15 -4.29 7.42 -5.35
C ILE A 15 -4.23 7.86 -3.89
N GLY A 16 -3.04 7.84 -3.26
CA GLY A 16 -2.89 8.20 -1.85
C GLY A 16 -3.34 9.63 -1.57
N SER A 17 -2.95 10.59 -2.40
CA SER A 17 -3.37 11.98 -2.23
C SER A 17 -4.87 12.19 -2.43
N ALA A 18 -5.48 11.46 -3.37
CA ALA A 18 -6.94 11.49 -3.56
C ALA A 18 -7.68 10.91 -2.35
N LEU A 19 -7.16 9.81 -1.76
CA LEU A 19 -7.70 9.22 -0.54
C LEU A 19 -7.56 10.18 0.65
N CYS A 20 -6.40 10.81 0.83
CA CYS A 20 -6.22 11.83 1.88
C CYS A 20 -7.27 12.93 1.76
N ARG A 21 -7.39 13.55 0.57
CA ARG A 21 -8.40 14.60 0.31
C ARG A 21 -9.82 14.12 0.56
N LYS A 22 -10.16 12.89 0.22
CA LYS A 22 -11.49 12.34 0.43
C LYS A 22 -11.80 12.14 1.91
N TYR A 23 -10.87 11.54 2.66
CA TYR A 23 -11.11 11.21 4.06
C TYR A 23 -11.13 12.43 4.97
N ILE A 24 -10.33 13.46 4.74
CA ILE A 24 -10.37 14.69 5.54
C ILE A 24 -11.69 15.43 5.45
N GLN A 25 -12.47 15.22 4.38
CA GLN A 25 -13.80 15.83 4.19
C GLN A 25 -14.93 15.06 4.90
N GLN A 26 -14.65 13.86 5.43
CA GLN A 26 -15.68 13.06 6.09
C GLN A 26 -15.85 13.48 7.55
N GLU A 27 -17.11 13.69 7.96
CA GLU A 27 -17.44 14.11 9.33
C GLU A 27 -17.05 13.05 10.37
N ASN A 28 -17.20 11.77 10.02
CA ASN A 28 -16.83 10.64 10.88
C ASN A 28 -15.33 10.32 10.92
N VAL A 29 -14.47 11.14 10.32
CA VAL A 29 -13.02 11.00 10.39
C VAL A 29 -12.46 12.03 11.37
N GLU A 30 -11.74 11.55 12.39
CA GLU A 30 -11.03 12.37 13.38
C GLU A 30 -9.71 12.88 12.80
N LYS A 31 -8.86 11.95 12.34
CA LYS A 31 -7.51 12.24 11.87
C LYS A 31 -7.11 11.34 10.70
N VAL A 32 -6.33 11.92 9.77
CA VAL A 32 -5.69 11.22 8.66
C VAL A 32 -4.19 11.39 8.77
N TYR A 33 -3.48 10.30 8.98
CA TYR A 33 -2.03 10.22 9.08
C TYR A 33 -1.45 9.90 7.71
N CYS A 34 -0.78 10.87 7.13
CA CYS A 34 -0.28 10.84 5.76
C CYS A 34 1.22 10.53 5.76
N PHE A 35 1.61 9.32 5.36
CA PHE A 35 3.00 8.89 5.29
C PHE A 35 3.50 8.92 3.84
N SER A 36 4.62 9.58 3.59
CA SER A 36 5.25 9.61 2.26
C SER A 36 6.74 9.93 2.33
N ARG A 37 7.48 9.58 1.27
CA ARG A 37 8.90 9.89 1.15
C ARG A 37 9.19 11.37 0.86
N GLN A 38 8.16 12.13 0.56
CA GLN A 38 8.25 13.57 0.25
C GLN A 38 7.14 14.29 1.00
N ILE A 39 7.32 15.59 1.23
CA ILE A 39 6.30 16.42 1.87
C ILE A 39 5.00 16.34 1.07
N THR A 40 3.89 16.05 1.74
CA THR A 40 2.55 16.09 1.16
C THR A 40 1.94 17.46 1.36
N GLU A 41 1.34 18.01 0.31
CA GLU A 41 0.68 19.33 0.34
C GLU A 41 -0.73 19.31 0.96
N VAL A 42 -1.07 18.28 1.74
CA VAL A 42 -2.39 18.19 2.38
C VAL A 42 -2.40 19.11 3.60
N LYS A 43 -2.85 20.35 3.41
CA LYS A 43 -3.02 21.33 4.48
C LYS A 43 -4.46 21.27 5.00
N HIS A 44 -4.68 20.61 6.13
CA HIS A 44 -5.98 20.51 6.79
C HIS A 44 -5.79 20.13 8.26
N GLU A 45 -6.64 20.62 9.16
CA GLU A 45 -6.56 20.35 10.61
C GLU A 45 -6.62 18.85 10.99
N LYS A 46 -7.31 18.06 10.17
CA LYS A 46 -7.37 16.59 10.34
C LYS A 46 -6.15 15.87 9.79
N ALA A 47 -5.27 16.51 8.99
CA ALA A 47 -4.15 15.86 8.33
C ALA A 47 -2.87 15.99 9.16
N HIS A 48 -2.23 14.84 9.44
CA HIS A 48 -0.92 14.76 10.07
C HIS A 48 0.06 14.11 9.08
N CYS A 49 1.04 14.87 8.60
CA CYS A 49 1.96 14.43 7.54
C CYS A 49 3.32 14.04 8.12
N PHE A 50 3.82 12.89 7.70
CA PHE A 50 5.10 12.33 8.10
C PHE A 50 5.94 12.01 6.88
N ILE A 51 7.23 12.36 6.96
CA ILE A 51 8.21 11.91 5.98
C ILE A 51 8.76 10.58 6.46
N LEU A 52 8.66 9.55 5.61
CA LEU A 52 9.03 8.18 5.94
C LEU A 52 9.58 7.45 4.72
N ASP A 53 10.79 6.92 4.83
CA ASP A 53 11.26 5.90 3.90
C ASP A 53 10.69 4.54 4.32
N TYR A 54 9.94 3.93 3.42
CA TYR A 54 9.25 2.66 3.69
C TYR A 54 10.18 1.45 3.78
N LEU A 55 11.45 1.60 3.40
CA LEU A 55 12.48 0.58 3.49
C LEU A 55 13.44 0.82 4.66
N ASP A 56 13.33 1.95 5.34
CA ASP A 56 14.04 2.23 6.58
C ASP A 56 13.27 1.61 7.76
N GLU A 57 13.73 0.43 8.17
CA GLU A 57 13.07 -0.35 9.21
C GLU A 57 13.19 0.29 10.59
N GLU A 58 14.29 0.98 10.87
CA GLU A 58 14.50 1.68 12.12
C GLU A 58 13.54 2.88 12.25
N ASN A 59 13.38 3.64 11.17
CA ASN A 59 12.44 4.76 11.12
C ASN A 59 10.98 4.28 11.27
N LEU A 60 10.61 3.19 10.59
CA LEU A 60 9.28 2.55 10.75
C LEU A 60 9.01 2.13 12.19
N SER A 61 10.01 1.51 12.84
CA SER A 61 9.93 1.08 14.25
C SER A 61 9.74 2.28 15.17
N THR A 62 10.55 3.32 15.00
CA THR A 62 10.51 4.55 15.81
C THR A 62 9.15 5.22 15.70
N ILE A 63 8.70 5.52 14.47
CA ILE A 63 7.38 6.16 14.24
C ILE A 63 6.24 5.29 14.80
N SER A 64 6.30 3.97 14.61
CA SER A 64 5.28 3.09 15.15
C SER A 64 5.26 3.10 16.69
N SER A 65 6.42 3.15 17.35
CA SER A 65 6.50 3.16 18.81
C SER A 65 5.91 4.43 19.42
N GLU A 66 6.03 5.57 18.75
CA GLU A 66 5.47 6.86 19.19
C GLU A 66 3.94 6.91 19.07
N ILE A 67 3.35 6.04 18.25
CA ILE A 67 1.90 5.95 18.10
C ILE A 67 1.30 5.18 19.27
N ASN A 68 0.60 5.89 20.16
CA ASN A 68 -0.04 5.35 21.37
C ASN A 68 -1.56 5.13 21.25
N PHE A 69 -2.08 5.14 20.03
CA PHE A 69 -3.49 4.92 19.70
C PHE A 69 -3.61 3.83 18.59
N SER A 70 -4.85 3.44 18.28
CA SER A 70 -5.12 2.45 17.24
C SER A 70 -5.73 3.09 16.01
N PHE A 71 -5.41 2.53 14.82
CA PHE A 71 -6.00 2.91 13.54
C PHE A 71 -7.23 2.05 13.23
N ASP A 72 -8.25 2.66 12.66
CA ASP A 72 -9.41 1.97 12.12
C ASP A 72 -9.18 1.53 10.68
N ILE A 73 -8.39 2.31 9.93
CA ILE A 73 -8.07 2.01 8.54
C ILE A 73 -6.58 2.30 8.29
N ILE A 74 -5.88 1.32 7.71
CA ILE A 74 -4.53 1.48 7.19
C ILE A 74 -4.56 1.18 5.70
N LEU A 75 -4.17 2.15 4.88
CA LEU A 75 -4.14 2.02 3.41
C LEU A 75 -2.72 2.19 2.90
N ILE A 76 -2.27 1.24 2.08
CA ILE A 76 -0.96 1.29 1.43
C ILE A 76 -1.17 1.49 -0.07
N SER A 77 -0.84 2.69 -0.55
CA SER A 77 -0.94 3.09 -1.96
C SER A 77 0.43 3.23 -2.63
N ILE A 78 1.35 2.35 -2.25
CA ILE A 78 2.73 2.32 -2.73
C ILE A 78 2.85 1.29 -3.85
N GLY A 79 3.63 1.63 -4.87
CA GLY A 79 3.97 0.72 -5.95
C GLY A 79 4.60 1.44 -7.14
N ALA A 80 5.27 0.66 -7.98
CA ALA A 80 5.91 1.12 -9.21
C ALA A 80 5.74 0.10 -10.33
N LEU A 81 5.78 0.59 -11.57
CA LEU A 81 5.88 -0.23 -12.78
C LEU A 81 7.14 0.24 -13.55
N LEU A 82 8.24 -0.45 -13.33
CA LEU A 82 9.57 -0.06 -13.80
C LEU A 82 9.90 -0.86 -15.08
N ASN A 83 9.57 -0.32 -16.26
CA ASN A 83 9.94 -0.90 -17.57
C ASN A 83 9.76 -2.43 -17.61
N PRO A 84 8.51 -2.93 -17.53
CA PRO A 84 8.25 -4.36 -17.40
C PRO A 84 8.76 -5.14 -18.63
N GLU A 85 9.30 -6.32 -18.39
CA GLU A 85 9.87 -7.21 -19.41
C GLU A 85 8.80 -7.73 -20.35
N LYS A 86 9.08 -7.69 -21.65
CA LYS A 86 8.17 -8.21 -22.69
C LYS A 86 8.44 -9.68 -23.00
N SER A 87 9.69 -10.11 -22.84
CA SER A 87 10.13 -11.47 -23.13
C SER A 87 11.12 -11.99 -22.09
N ILE A 88 11.37 -13.30 -22.09
CA ILE A 88 12.35 -13.95 -21.22
C ILE A 88 13.78 -13.39 -21.41
N LYS A 89 14.08 -12.88 -22.59
CA LYS A 89 15.40 -12.28 -22.92
C LYS A 89 15.64 -10.96 -22.20
N ASP A 90 14.58 -10.28 -21.76
CA ASP A 90 14.65 -8.99 -21.09
C ASP A 90 14.88 -9.14 -19.58
N LEU A 91 14.91 -10.39 -19.07
CA LEU A 91 15.09 -10.68 -17.65
C LEU A 91 16.42 -10.16 -17.14
N ASN A 92 16.38 -9.49 -15.98
CA ASN A 92 17.54 -8.91 -15.34
C ASN A 92 17.36 -8.93 -13.82
N VAL A 93 18.36 -9.40 -13.08
CA VAL A 93 18.29 -9.55 -11.62
C VAL A 93 18.09 -8.21 -10.91
N GLU A 94 18.76 -7.16 -11.37
CA GLU A 94 18.63 -5.83 -10.79
C GLU A 94 17.19 -5.29 -10.94
N LYS A 95 16.62 -5.40 -12.14
CA LYS A 95 15.22 -5.00 -12.40
C LYS A 95 14.25 -5.80 -11.55
N PHE A 96 14.48 -7.10 -11.39
CA PHE A 96 13.67 -7.95 -10.54
C PHE A 96 13.71 -7.48 -9.08
N ASN A 97 14.90 -7.28 -8.53
CA ASN A 97 15.09 -6.82 -7.17
C ASN A 97 14.46 -5.43 -6.94
N ASN A 98 14.65 -4.51 -7.87
CA ASN A 98 14.04 -3.18 -7.79
C ASN A 98 12.51 -3.25 -7.78
N MET A 99 11.92 -4.18 -8.55
CA MET A 99 10.46 -4.35 -8.59
C MET A 99 9.93 -4.94 -7.28
N ILE A 100 10.63 -5.91 -6.69
CA ILE A 100 10.31 -6.48 -5.36
C ILE A 100 10.42 -5.39 -4.29
N SER A 101 11.51 -4.62 -4.29
CA SER A 101 11.74 -3.54 -3.34
C SER A 101 10.66 -2.45 -3.42
N ALA A 102 10.18 -2.13 -4.64
CA ALA A 102 9.17 -1.09 -4.80
C ALA A 102 7.73 -1.55 -4.49
N ASN A 103 7.39 -2.81 -4.77
CA ASN A 103 6.01 -3.28 -4.74
C ASN A 103 5.67 -4.20 -3.56
N THR A 104 6.67 -4.86 -2.96
CA THR A 104 6.47 -5.94 -1.99
C THR A 104 6.98 -5.55 -0.61
N LEU A 105 8.25 -5.13 -0.51
CA LEU A 105 8.90 -4.84 0.77
C LEU A 105 8.20 -3.72 1.57
N PRO A 106 7.72 -2.61 0.97
CA PRO A 106 7.02 -1.59 1.74
C PRO A 106 5.81 -2.14 2.49
N THR A 107 4.97 -2.97 1.84
CA THR A 107 3.81 -3.57 2.51
C THR A 107 4.25 -4.56 3.59
N LEU A 108 5.30 -5.33 3.37
CA LEU A 108 5.84 -6.27 4.36
C LEU A 108 6.27 -5.52 5.63
N LEU A 109 7.10 -4.50 5.48
CA LEU A 109 7.64 -3.74 6.62
C LEU A 109 6.57 -2.89 7.33
N ILE A 110 5.73 -2.20 6.57
CA ILE A 110 4.60 -1.46 7.16
C ILE A 110 3.68 -2.43 7.91
N GLY A 111 3.40 -3.62 7.35
CA GLY A 111 2.61 -4.64 8.03
C GLY A 111 3.24 -5.08 9.36
N LYS A 112 4.54 -5.34 9.39
CA LYS A 112 5.27 -5.73 10.61
C LYS A 112 5.03 -4.74 11.76
N TYR A 113 5.13 -3.45 11.49
CA TYR A 113 5.06 -2.41 12.53
C TYR A 113 3.65 -1.85 12.78
N PHE A 114 2.77 -1.84 11.78
CA PHE A 114 1.48 -1.15 11.87
C PHE A 114 0.26 -2.07 11.98
N LEU A 115 0.35 -3.36 11.61
CA LEU A 115 -0.75 -4.29 11.88
C LEU A 115 -1.08 -4.42 13.38
N PRO A 116 -0.10 -4.43 14.31
CA PRO A 116 -0.40 -4.42 15.74
C PRO A 116 -1.16 -3.17 16.22
N LYS A 117 -1.12 -2.09 15.43
CA LYS A 117 -1.80 -0.81 15.71
C LYS A 117 -3.24 -0.76 15.17
N LEU A 118 -3.74 -1.82 14.54
CA LEU A 118 -5.15 -1.89 14.16
C LEU A 118 -6.06 -1.93 15.40
N ASN A 119 -7.20 -1.24 15.30
CA ASN A 119 -8.21 -1.25 16.33
C ASN A 119 -8.72 -2.68 16.58
N LYS A 120 -8.76 -3.11 17.86
CA LYS A 120 -9.17 -4.45 18.28
C LYS A 120 -10.57 -4.49 18.86
N ASN A 121 -11.20 -3.34 19.05
CA ASN A 121 -12.50 -3.22 19.71
C ASN A 121 -13.66 -3.02 18.71
N ARG A 122 -13.35 -2.74 17.46
CA ARG A 122 -14.31 -2.56 16.36
C ARG A 122 -13.68 -2.96 15.02
N ILE A 123 -14.50 -3.03 13.97
CA ILE A 123 -14.00 -3.38 12.63
C ILE A 123 -12.90 -2.42 12.21
N SER A 124 -11.76 -2.99 11.91
CA SER A 124 -10.58 -2.28 11.40
C SER A 124 -10.10 -2.90 10.09
N LYS A 125 -9.46 -2.10 9.24
CA LYS A 125 -9.09 -2.52 7.89
C LYS A 125 -7.63 -2.22 7.60
N PHE A 126 -6.95 -3.19 7.01
CA PHE A 126 -5.63 -3.00 6.39
C PHE A 126 -5.72 -3.39 4.92
N ALA A 127 -5.46 -2.44 4.04
CA ALA A 127 -5.54 -2.68 2.61
C ALA A 127 -4.27 -2.21 1.91
N SER A 128 -3.75 -3.02 0.97
CA SER A 128 -2.64 -2.64 0.11
C SER A 128 -3.04 -2.71 -1.36
N LEU A 129 -2.59 -1.73 -2.14
CA LEU A 129 -2.83 -1.71 -3.58
C LEU A 129 -2.03 -2.82 -4.27
N SER A 130 -2.76 -3.80 -4.76
CA SER A 130 -2.26 -4.88 -5.60
C SER A 130 -2.71 -4.67 -7.06
N ALA A 131 -2.57 -5.69 -7.87
CA ALA A 131 -2.98 -5.67 -9.26
C ALA A 131 -3.43 -7.05 -9.71
N ARG A 132 -4.35 -7.11 -10.70
CA ARG A 132 -4.82 -8.34 -11.34
C ARG A 132 -3.67 -9.21 -11.85
N VAL A 133 -2.59 -8.59 -12.33
CA VAL A 133 -1.40 -9.29 -12.83
C VAL A 133 -0.67 -10.11 -11.78
N GLY A 134 -0.95 -9.91 -10.49
CA GLY A 134 -0.45 -10.74 -9.38
C GLY A 134 -1.21 -12.07 -9.21
N SER A 135 -2.25 -12.34 -10.00
CA SER A 135 -2.92 -13.64 -10.02
C SER A 135 -2.16 -14.61 -10.90
N ILE A 136 -1.81 -15.79 -10.36
CA ILE A 136 -1.13 -16.86 -11.11
C ILE A 136 -2.13 -17.52 -12.07
N SER A 137 -3.33 -17.83 -11.60
CA SER A 137 -4.36 -18.51 -12.37
C SER A 137 -4.97 -17.66 -13.50
N ASP A 138 -4.92 -16.33 -13.38
CA ASP A 138 -5.44 -15.39 -14.38
C ASP A 138 -4.34 -14.90 -15.35
N ASN A 139 -3.17 -15.55 -15.34
CA ASN A 139 -2.06 -15.19 -16.22
C ASN A 139 -2.06 -15.99 -17.52
N PHE A 140 -2.79 -15.51 -18.51
CA PHE A 140 -2.83 -16.08 -19.87
C PHE A 140 -1.92 -15.33 -20.86
N LEU A 141 -1.39 -14.17 -20.51
CA LEU A 141 -0.64 -13.30 -21.43
C LEU A 141 0.88 -13.44 -21.31
N GLY A 142 1.39 -13.90 -20.16
CA GLY A 142 2.83 -13.89 -19.87
C GLY A 142 3.42 -12.49 -19.83
N GLY A 143 4.76 -12.38 -19.98
CA GLY A 143 5.49 -11.13 -19.88
C GLY A 143 5.39 -10.47 -18.51
N TRP A 144 6.00 -9.29 -18.34
CA TRP A 144 6.00 -8.50 -17.11
C TRP A 144 6.45 -9.30 -15.89
N TYR A 145 7.45 -10.13 -16.06
CA TYR A 145 7.88 -11.15 -15.10
C TYR A 145 8.10 -10.58 -13.70
N SER A 146 8.94 -9.57 -13.59
CA SER A 146 9.27 -8.96 -12.30
C SER A 146 8.05 -8.29 -11.66
N TYR A 147 7.22 -7.62 -12.45
CA TYR A 147 6.01 -6.96 -11.93
C TYR A 147 4.98 -7.98 -11.46
N ARG A 148 4.70 -9.02 -12.26
CA ARG A 148 3.80 -10.10 -11.86
C ARG A 148 4.30 -10.80 -10.61
N ALA A 149 5.59 -11.18 -10.57
CA ALA A 149 6.20 -11.81 -9.41
C ALA A 149 6.08 -10.95 -8.15
N SER A 150 6.35 -9.64 -8.26
CA SER A 150 6.24 -8.72 -7.12
C SER A 150 4.81 -8.60 -6.59
N LYS A 151 3.80 -8.58 -7.47
CA LYS A 151 2.39 -8.50 -7.06
C LYS A 151 1.85 -9.85 -6.56
N SER A 152 2.35 -10.98 -7.05
CA SER A 152 2.05 -12.30 -6.50
C SER A 152 2.64 -12.46 -5.09
N ALA A 153 3.89 -12.05 -4.89
CA ALA A 153 4.52 -12.04 -3.58
C ALA A 153 3.77 -11.13 -2.60
N LEU A 154 3.36 -9.93 -3.03
CA LEU A 154 2.53 -9.04 -2.25
C LEU A 154 1.20 -9.71 -1.83
N ASN A 155 0.51 -10.38 -2.76
CA ASN A 155 -0.75 -11.07 -2.46
C ASN A 155 -0.54 -12.19 -1.43
N MET A 156 0.57 -12.93 -1.49
CA MET A 156 0.91 -13.96 -0.50
C MET A 156 1.17 -13.34 0.88
N ILE A 157 1.89 -12.22 0.96
CA ILE A 157 2.13 -11.49 2.21
C ILE A 157 0.81 -11.01 2.83
N ILE A 158 -0.08 -10.42 2.04
CA ILE A 158 -1.40 -9.98 2.50
C ILE A 158 -2.22 -11.19 3.03
N LYS A 159 -2.15 -12.32 2.35
CA LYS A 159 -2.83 -13.55 2.80
C LYS A 159 -2.28 -14.04 4.14
N ASN A 160 -0.96 -14.06 4.31
CA ASN A 160 -0.31 -14.45 5.56
C ASN A 160 -0.70 -13.52 6.70
N PHE A 161 -0.65 -12.19 6.48
CA PHE A 161 -1.11 -11.21 7.45
C PHE A 161 -2.56 -11.44 7.87
N SER A 162 -3.45 -11.71 6.91
CA SER A 162 -4.85 -12.00 7.19
C SER A 162 -5.04 -13.22 8.10
N ILE A 163 -4.30 -14.29 7.86
CA ILE A 163 -4.35 -15.51 8.66
C ILE A 163 -3.80 -15.27 10.07
N GLU A 164 -2.64 -14.62 10.18
CA GLU A 164 -1.94 -14.40 11.44
C GLU A 164 -2.71 -13.44 12.34
N ILE A 165 -3.07 -12.27 11.82
CA ILE A 165 -3.76 -11.24 12.60
C ILE A 165 -5.16 -11.70 13.04
N ASN A 166 -5.86 -12.48 12.23
CA ASN A 166 -7.17 -13.00 12.62
C ASN A 166 -7.14 -13.92 13.87
N ARG A 167 -5.97 -14.42 14.27
CA ARG A 167 -5.80 -15.16 15.53
C ARG A 167 -5.89 -14.25 16.77
N THR A 168 -5.48 -12.99 16.64
CA THR A 168 -5.35 -12.04 17.74
C THR A 168 -6.28 -10.84 17.66
N ASN A 169 -6.83 -10.56 16.47
CA ASN A 169 -7.78 -9.47 16.21
C ASN A 169 -8.90 -9.95 15.27
N LYS A 170 -10.02 -10.38 15.85
CA LYS A 170 -11.18 -10.89 15.12
C LYS A 170 -11.95 -9.81 14.34
N TYR A 171 -11.72 -8.55 14.66
CA TYR A 171 -12.37 -7.41 14.00
C TYR A 171 -11.56 -6.88 12.81
N SER A 172 -10.38 -7.43 12.55
CA SER A 172 -9.54 -6.99 11.45
C SER A 172 -9.94 -7.62 10.11
N ILE A 173 -9.96 -6.80 9.07
CA ILE A 173 -10.15 -7.21 7.67
C ILE A 173 -8.89 -6.80 6.90
N ILE A 174 -8.14 -7.79 6.39
CA ILE A 174 -6.89 -7.55 5.67
C ILE A 174 -7.04 -8.04 4.23
N PHE A 175 -6.80 -7.16 3.25
CA PHE A 175 -7.06 -7.47 1.85
C PHE A 175 -6.21 -6.66 0.87
N GLY A 176 -6.06 -7.21 -0.34
CA GLY A 176 -5.50 -6.50 -1.50
C GLY A 176 -6.58 -5.78 -2.28
N LEU A 177 -6.26 -4.59 -2.77
CA LEU A 177 -7.14 -3.79 -3.63
C LEU A 177 -6.57 -3.71 -5.05
N HIS A 178 -7.42 -3.95 -6.04
CA HIS A 178 -7.11 -3.63 -7.43
C HIS A 178 -7.95 -2.43 -7.89
N PRO A 179 -7.33 -1.23 -8.04
CA PRO A 179 -8.08 0.00 -8.33
C PRO A 179 -8.47 0.15 -9.81
N GLY A 180 -8.16 -0.84 -10.66
CA GLY A 180 -8.21 -0.66 -12.09
C GLY A 180 -7.04 0.19 -12.61
N THR A 181 -7.16 0.68 -13.85
CA THR A 181 -6.15 1.59 -14.44
C THR A 181 -6.51 3.02 -14.07
N VAL A 182 -5.75 3.58 -13.13
CA VAL A 182 -5.91 4.98 -12.69
C VAL A 182 -4.92 5.85 -13.45
N PRO A 183 -5.36 6.98 -14.06
CA PRO A 183 -4.46 7.93 -14.69
C PRO A 183 -3.38 8.43 -13.73
N SER A 184 -2.12 8.09 -13.98
CA SER A 184 -0.98 8.44 -13.11
C SER A 184 0.33 8.20 -13.86
N LYS A 185 1.44 8.72 -13.34
CA LYS A 185 2.79 8.42 -13.85
C LYS A 185 3.08 6.91 -13.93
N LEU A 186 2.48 6.11 -13.04
CA LEU A 186 2.63 4.66 -13.04
C LEU A 186 1.92 4.00 -14.22
N SER A 187 0.76 4.52 -14.66
CA SER A 187 -0.03 3.94 -15.74
C SER A 187 0.37 4.44 -17.14
N ASP A 188 1.19 5.46 -17.26
CA ASP A 188 1.60 6.04 -18.55
C ASP A 188 2.26 5.03 -19.50
N PRO A 189 3.11 4.08 -19.06
CA PRO A 189 3.65 3.04 -19.93
C PRO A 189 2.60 2.09 -20.50
N VAL A 190 1.42 2.00 -19.89
CA VAL A 190 0.33 1.09 -20.31
C VAL A 190 -0.58 1.76 -21.34
N LYS A 191 -0.73 3.08 -21.32
CA LYS A 191 -1.63 3.84 -22.21
C LYS A 191 -1.16 3.89 -23.66
N ILE A 192 0.11 3.65 -23.94
CA ILE A 192 0.71 3.77 -25.30
C ILE A 192 0.23 2.66 -26.26
N LYS A 193 -0.54 1.66 -25.81
CA LYS A 193 -0.95 0.50 -26.64
C LYS A 193 -2.41 0.48 -27.08
N ASN A 194 -3.20 1.47 -26.76
CA ASN A 194 -4.61 1.52 -27.20
C ASN A 194 -4.84 2.63 -28.25
N LYS A 195 -3.99 2.64 -29.28
CA LYS A 195 -4.27 3.34 -30.55
C LYS A 195 -4.27 2.33 -31.68
#